data_4d7ce045e801b3cad71781f50c20c062
#
_entry.id   4d7ce045e801b3cad71781f50c20c062
#
_cell.length_a   1.000
_cell.length_b   1.000
_cell.length_c   1.000
_cell.angle_alpha   90.00
_cell.angle_beta   90.00
_cell.angle_gamma   90.00
#
_symmetry.space_group_name_H-M   'P 1'
#
loop_
_entity.id
_entity.type
_entity.pdbx_description
1 polymer ?
#
loop_
_entity_poly.entity_id
_entity_poly.type
_entity_poly.pdbx_seq_one_letter_code
_entity_poly.pdbx_strand_id
1 'polypeptide(L)'
;NRDFRAEKPNQKWVTDVTELSLFGEKLYLSPILDLHSSDLVSYTISEHPVLSMVTTMLDEAFAKIPAETNLILHSDQGWQYQHKQYQQMLREKGVRQSMSRKGNCLDNAVIENFFELLKSELLYLQEFRSMEHFKLELIEYLDYYNNRRIKAKLKGLPPAIHRQQALSAA
;
A
#
# COMPACT_ATOMS: atom_id res chain seq x y z
N ASN A 1 23.03 -0.78 -1.43
CA ASN A 1 22.50 0.32 -2.18
C ASN A 1 20.97 0.40 -2.05
N ARG A 2 20.48 1.48 -1.46
CA ARG A 2 19.06 1.63 -1.12
C ARG A 2 18.37 2.60 -2.06
N ASP A 3 18.15 2.16 -3.27
CA ASP A 3 17.35 2.94 -4.20
C ASP A 3 15.91 2.48 -4.13
N PHE A 4 15.05 3.31 -3.51
CA PHE A 4 13.61 3.05 -3.39
C PHE A 4 12.80 3.75 -4.46
N ARG A 5 13.45 4.44 -5.39
CA ARG A 5 12.74 5.04 -6.51
C ARG A 5 12.53 4.02 -7.61
N ALA A 6 11.38 4.08 -8.23
CA ALA A 6 11.07 3.26 -9.39
C ALA A 6 10.91 4.17 -10.61
N GLU A 7 11.56 3.83 -11.71
CA GLU A 7 11.48 4.59 -12.95
C GLU A 7 10.22 4.28 -13.73
N LYS A 8 9.64 3.12 -13.51
CA LYS A 8 8.46 2.62 -14.21
C LYS A 8 7.47 2.01 -13.23
N PRO A 9 6.17 1.98 -13.58
CA PRO A 9 5.20 1.22 -12.80
C PRO A 9 5.57 -0.26 -12.72
N ASN A 10 5.20 -0.90 -11.62
CA ASN A 10 5.40 -2.33 -11.39
C ASN A 10 6.86 -2.78 -11.33
N GLN A 11 7.77 -1.89 -10.97
CA GLN A 11 9.16 -2.25 -10.66
C GLN A 11 9.36 -2.50 -9.18
N LYS A 12 8.83 -1.62 -8.35
CA LYS A 12 8.98 -1.70 -6.90
C LYS A 12 7.67 -1.32 -6.22
N TRP A 13 7.20 -2.22 -5.39
CA TRP A 13 6.05 -1.99 -4.52
C TRP A 13 6.49 -2.00 -3.06
N VAL A 14 5.75 -1.31 -2.21
CA VAL A 14 5.96 -1.32 -0.77
C VAL A 14 4.65 -1.64 -0.07
N THR A 15 4.74 -2.36 1.04
CA THR A 15 3.58 -2.73 1.85
C THR A 15 3.88 -2.60 3.33
N ASP A 16 2.87 -2.29 4.12
CA ASP A 16 2.92 -2.27 5.57
C ASP A 16 1.48 -2.33 6.08
N VAL A 17 1.30 -2.56 7.37
CA VAL A 17 -0.01 -2.55 8.01
C VAL A 17 -0.07 -1.41 9.00
N THR A 18 -1.15 -0.63 8.97
CA THR A 18 -1.39 0.40 9.97
C THR A 18 -2.64 0.09 10.79
N GLU A 19 -2.62 0.49 12.05
CA GLU A 19 -3.73 0.36 12.98
C GLU A 19 -4.41 1.71 13.14
N LEU A 20 -5.73 1.72 13.04
CA LEU A 20 -6.56 2.91 13.21
C LEU A 20 -7.49 2.67 14.39
N SER A 21 -7.40 3.52 15.43
CA SER A 21 -8.16 3.34 16.66
C SER A 21 -9.21 4.43 16.80
N LEU A 22 -10.47 4.00 16.97
CA LEU A 22 -11.62 4.88 17.17
C LEU A 22 -12.64 4.16 18.07
N PHE A 23 -13.30 4.89 18.95
CA PHE A 23 -14.37 4.35 19.80
C PHE A 23 -13.93 3.14 20.65
N GLY A 24 -12.65 3.07 21.04
CA GLY A 24 -12.13 1.91 21.75
C GLY A 24 -11.98 0.66 20.89
N GLU A 25 -12.22 0.78 19.60
CA GLU A 25 -12.10 -0.32 18.62
C GLU A 25 -10.93 -0.07 17.70
N LYS A 26 -10.47 -1.12 17.03
CA LYS A 26 -9.33 -1.06 16.10
C LYS A 26 -9.74 -1.52 14.71
N LEU A 27 -9.17 -0.87 13.72
CA LEU A 27 -9.32 -1.27 12.32
C LEU A 27 -7.91 -1.31 11.72
N TYR A 28 -7.64 -2.29 10.88
CA TYR A 28 -6.33 -2.46 10.26
C TYR A 28 -6.44 -2.26 8.75
N LEU A 29 -5.49 -1.52 8.20
CA LEU A 29 -5.37 -1.29 6.77
C LEU A 29 -4.05 -1.86 6.29
N SER A 30 -4.12 -2.71 5.25
CA SER A 30 -2.94 -3.32 4.62
C SER A 30 -2.92 -2.94 3.14
N PRO A 31 -2.20 -1.89 2.75
CA PRO A 31 -2.08 -1.46 1.37
C PRO A 31 -0.79 -1.92 0.71
N ILE A 32 -0.80 -1.97 -0.62
CA ILE A 32 0.40 -1.99 -1.44
C ILE A 32 0.44 -0.69 -2.24
N LEU A 33 1.57 0.02 -2.18
CA LEU A 33 1.82 1.20 -2.99
C LEU A 33 2.87 0.91 -4.04
N ASP A 34 2.69 1.46 -5.23
CA ASP A 34 3.71 1.46 -6.28
C ASP A 34 4.66 2.63 -6.03
N LEU A 35 5.96 2.36 -5.94
CA LEU A 35 6.94 3.40 -5.66
C LEU A 35 7.16 4.38 -6.82
N HIS A 36 6.65 4.07 -8.01
CA HIS A 36 6.73 4.98 -9.14
C HIS A 36 5.81 6.19 -8.97
N SER A 37 4.54 5.96 -8.66
CA SER A 37 3.53 7.02 -8.59
C SER A 37 2.87 7.13 -7.22
N SER A 38 3.27 6.31 -6.27
CA SER A 38 2.65 6.21 -4.93
C SER A 38 1.16 5.87 -4.99
N ASP A 39 0.70 5.24 -6.07
CA ASP A 39 -0.69 4.82 -6.19
C ASP A 39 -0.94 3.53 -5.41
N LEU A 40 -2.19 3.36 -5.01
CA LEU A 40 -2.66 2.14 -4.36
C LEU A 40 -2.85 1.06 -5.42
N VAL A 41 -2.05 0.00 -5.33
CA VAL A 41 -2.21 -1.17 -6.19
C VAL A 41 -3.36 -2.04 -5.69
N SER A 42 -3.38 -2.30 -4.38
CA SER A 42 -4.45 -3.00 -3.70
C SER A 42 -4.44 -2.66 -2.23
N TYR A 43 -5.52 -3.00 -1.53
CA TYR A 43 -5.57 -2.88 -0.07
C TYR A 43 -6.62 -3.80 0.50
N THR A 44 -6.48 -4.12 1.78
CA THR A 44 -7.51 -4.81 2.56
C THR A 44 -7.73 -4.06 3.87
N ILE A 45 -8.95 -4.15 4.37
CA ILE A 45 -9.34 -3.57 5.66
C ILE A 45 -9.86 -4.72 6.52
N SER A 46 -9.39 -4.81 7.76
CA SER A 46 -9.78 -5.90 8.66
C SER A 46 -9.94 -5.40 10.08
N GLU A 47 -10.84 -6.03 10.83
CA GLU A 47 -11.01 -5.78 12.25
C GLU A 47 -9.92 -6.46 13.09
N HIS A 48 -9.22 -7.44 12.50
CA HIS A 48 -8.19 -8.23 13.17
C HIS A 48 -6.92 -8.30 12.31
N PRO A 49 -5.73 -8.25 12.94
CA PRO A 49 -4.46 -8.33 12.21
C PRO A 49 -4.10 -9.79 11.89
N VAL A 50 -4.84 -10.41 10.96
CA VAL A 50 -4.67 -11.80 10.58
C VAL A 50 -3.92 -11.94 9.27
N LEU A 51 -3.30 -13.10 9.04
CA LEU A 51 -2.51 -13.34 7.82
C LEU A 51 -3.36 -13.20 6.55
N SER A 52 -4.61 -13.65 6.59
CA SER A 52 -5.50 -13.57 5.42
C SER A 52 -5.71 -12.15 4.90
N MET A 53 -5.59 -11.14 5.76
CA MET A 53 -5.64 -9.74 5.34
C MET A 53 -4.54 -9.44 4.33
N VAL A 54 -3.34 -9.94 4.59
CA VAL A 54 -2.18 -9.71 3.73
C VAL A 54 -2.23 -10.60 2.49
N THR A 55 -2.60 -11.87 2.63
CA THR A 55 -2.65 -12.78 1.47
C THR A 55 -3.76 -12.40 0.49
N THR A 56 -4.91 -11.94 0.97
CA THR A 56 -5.98 -11.44 0.10
C THR A 56 -5.52 -10.20 -0.67
N MET A 57 -4.83 -9.29 0.01
CA MET A 57 -4.24 -8.11 -0.62
C MET A 57 -3.28 -8.51 -1.75
N LEU A 58 -2.44 -9.53 -1.51
CA LEU A 58 -1.52 -10.03 -2.53
C LEU A 58 -2.27 -10.60 -3.75
N ASP A 59 -3.31 -11.41 -3.51
CA ASP A 59 -4.09 -11.98 -4.60
C ASP A 59 -4.68 -10.89 -5.50
N GLU A 60 -5.23 -9.85 -4.90
CA GLU A 60 -5.79 -8.73 -5.64
C GLU A 60 -4.72 -7.96 -6.43
N ALA A 61 -3.56 -7.74 -5.83
CA ALA A 61 -2.45 -7.05 -6.49
C ALA A 61 -1.89 -7.87 -7.64
N PHE A 62 -1.68 -9.16 -7.41
CA PHE A 62 -1.07 -10.06 -8.41
C PHE A 62 -1.99 -10.32 -9.60
N ALA A 63 -3.30 -10.17 -9.44
CA ALA A 63 -4.23 -10.27 -10.55
C ALA A 63 -4.06 -9.13 -11.57
N LYS A 64 -3.37 -8.06 -11.20
CA LYS A 64 -3.17 -6.88 -12.05
C LYS A 64 -1.87 -6.91 -12.85
N ILE A 65 -1.02 -7.90 -12.64
CA ILE A 65 0.28 -8.00 -13.29
C ILE A 65 0.45 -9.37 -13.95
N PRO A 66 1.27 -9.45 -15.01
CA PRO A 66 1.56 -10.74 -15.65
C PRO A 66 2.47 -11.60 -14.75
N ALA A 67 2.55 -12.89 -15.06
CA ALA A 67 3.51 -13.78 -14.46
C ALA A 67 4.92 -13.40 -14.92
N GLU A 68 5.93 -13.84 -14.16
CA GLU A 68 7.35 -13.62 -14.49
C GLU A 68 7.71 -12.14 -14.62
N THR A 69 7.30 -11.36 -13.64
CA THR A 69 7.65 -9.94 -13.54
C THR A 69 8.97 -9.77 -12.81
N ASN A 70 9.67 -8.66 -13.05
CA ASN A 70 10.87 -8.29 -12.28
C ASN A 70 10.55 -7.43 -11.05
N LEU A 71 9.32 -7.53 -10.59
CA LEU A 71 8.82 -6.73 -9.48
C LEU A 71 9.50 -7.11 -8.16
N ILE A 72 9.81 -6.08 -7.37
CA ILE A 72 10.29 -6.23 -5.99
C ILE A 72 9.17 -5.72 -5.07
N LEU A 73 8.81 -6.53 -4.08
CA LEU A 73 7.88 -6.10 -3.03
C LEU A 73 8.65 -5.94 -1.73
N HIS A 74 8.72 -4.69 -1.25
CA HIS A 74 9.44 -4.32 -0.05
C HIS A 74 8.52 -4.20 1.15
N SER A 75 8.96 -4.68 2.32
CA SER A 75 8.25 -4.58 3.59
C SER A 75 9.23 -4.42 4.75
N ASP A 76 8.71 -4.21 5.94
CA ASP A 76 9.50 -4.38 7.16
C ASP A 76 9.65 -5.88 7.49
N GLN A 77 10.15 -6.19 8.68
CA GLN A 77 10.36 -7.57 9.13
C GLN A 77 9.17 -8.10 9.96
N GLY A 78 7.96 -7.59 9.74
CA GLY A 78 6.77 -8.06 10.42
C GLY A 78 6.53 -9.56 10.22
N TRP A 79 5.89 -10.20 11.22
CA TRP A 79 5.68 -11.65 11.22
C TRP A 79 4.95 -12.15 9.97
N GLN A 80 3.99 -11.38 9.45
CA GLN A 80 3.21 -11.76 8.29
C GLN A 80 4.06 -11.88 7.03
N TYR A 81 5.12 -11.07 6.92
CA TYR A 81 6.02 -11.07 5.76
C TYR A 81 7.07 -12.16 5.86
N GLN A 82 7.29 -12.71 7.05
CA GLN A 82 8.17 -13.85 7.28
C GLN A 82 7.43 -15.19 7.20
N HIS A 83 6.11 -15.15 7.09
CA HIS A 83 5.29 -16.35 7.03
C HIS A 83 5.48 -17.10 5.71
N LYS A 84 5.53 -18.43 5.80
CA LYS A 84 5.78 -19.29 4.64
C LYS A 84 4.78 -19.07 3.51
N GLN A 85 3.50 -18.90 3.83
CA GLN A 85 2.45 -18.71 2.83
C GLN A 85 2.65 -17.41 2.04
N TYR A 86 3.01 -16.33 2.72
CA TYR A 86 3.31 -15.05 2.08
C TYR A 86 4.50 -15.21 1.12
N GLN A 87 5.58 -15.78 1.60
CA GLN A 87 6.80 -15.96 0.81
C GLN A 87 6.58 -16.89 -0.38
N GLN A 88 5.75 -17.92 -0.21
CA GLN A 88 5.42 -18.84 -1.30
C GLN A 88 4.62 -18.14 -2.38
N MET A 89 3.65 -17.30 -2.01
CA MET A 89 2.87 -16.53 -2.99
C MET A 89 3.76 -15.62 -3.85
N LEU A 90 4.75 -14.97 -3.23
CA LEU A 90 5.70 -14.16 -3.97
C LEU A 90 6.53 -15.01 -4.94
N ARG A 91 7.06 -16.14 -4.49
CA ARG A 91 7.83 -17.05 -5.33
C ARG A 91 7.02 -17.57 -6.52
N GLU A 92 5.79 -17.98 -6.28
CA GLU A 92 4.90 -18.49 -7.35
C GLU A 92 4.60 -17.44 -8.40
N LYS A 93 4.52 -16.16 -8.00
CA LYS A 93 4.27 -15.07 -8.94
C LYS A 93 5.56 -14.56 -9.60
N GLY A 94 6.73 -14.96 -9.09
CA GLY A 94 8.01 -14.46 -9.58
C GLY A 94 8.37 -13.08 -9.04
N VAL A 95 7.80 -12.69 -7.91
CA VAL A 95 8.08 -11.41 -7.24
C VAL A 95 9.20 -11.61 -6.24
N ARG A 96 10.19 -10.72 -6.28
CA ARG A 96 11.31 -10.76 -5.33
C ARG A 96 10.92 -10.07 -4.04
N GLN A 97 11.19 -10.72 -2.93
CA GLN A 97 10.95 -10.14 -1.61
C GLN A 97 12.14 -9.30 -1.16
N SER A 98 11.86 -8.11 -0.63
CA SER A 98 12.84 -7.26 0.01
C SER A 98 12.31 -6.85 1.39
N MET A 99 13.18 -6.87 2.39
CA MET A 99 12.82 -6.47 3.75
C MET A 99 13.78 -5.38 4.22
N SER A 100 13.25 -4.38 4.93
CA SER A 100 14.07 -3.36 5.56
C SER A 100 14.94 -3.97 6.66
N ARG A 101 16.09 -3.37 6.88
CA ARG A 101 16.97 -3.80 7.96
C ARG A 101 16.34 -3.47 9.30
N LYS A 102 16.59 -4.32 10.28
CA LYS A 102 16.11 -4.11 11.64
C LYS A 102 16.54 -2.74 12.14
N GLY A 103 15.57 -1.96 12.63
CA GLY A 103 15.83 -0.64 13.19
C GLY A 103 16.03 0.48 12.17
N ASN A 104 15.82 0.23 10.88
CA ASN A 104 16.00 1.24 9.84
C ASN A 104 14.66 1.71 9.27
N CYS A 105 14.18 2.86 9.75
CA CYS A 105 12.89 3.44 9.36
C CYS A 105 12.89 4.07 7.97
N LEU A 106 14.06 4.41 7.41
CA LEU A 106 14.12 5.10 6.11
C LEU A 106 13.63 4.23 4.96
N ASP A 107 13.74 2.91 5.12
CA ASP A 107 13.35 1.96 4.10
C ASP A 107 11.84 1.96 3.82
N ASN A 108 11.02 2.43 4.77
CA ASN A 108 9.56 2.45 4.67
C ASN A 108 8.97 3.85 4.62
N ALA A 109 9.79 4.87 4.31
CA ALA A 109 9.37 6.27 4.38
C ALA A 109 8.16 6.58 3.48
N VAL A 110 8.09 5.98 2.29
CA VAL A 110 7.01 6.25 1.35
C VAL A 110 5.66 5.82 1.91
N ILE A 111 5.59 4.61 2.46
CA ILE A 111 4.32 4.11 3.00
C ILE A 111 3.98 4.79 4.33
N GLU A 112 4.98 5.16 5.12
CA GLU A 112 4.75 5.95 6.33
C GLU A 112 4.15 7.32 5.99
N ASN A 113 4.64 7.97 4.95
CA ASN A 113 4.07 9.22 4.46
C ASN A 113 2.63 9.05 4.01
N PHE A 114 2.32 7.95 3.35
CA PHE A 114 0.95 7.63 2.97
C PHE A 114 0.05 7.52 4.21
N PHE A 115 0.50 6.81 5.24
CA PHE A 115 -0.27 6.68 6.48
C PHE A 115 -0.45 8.03 7.20
N GLU A 116 0.57 8.87 7.18
CA GLU A 116 0.48 10.22 7.76
C GLU A 116 -0.55 11.08 7.01
N LEU A 117 -0.58 11.01 5.68
CA LEU A 117 -1.57 11.72 4.88
C LEU A 117 -3.00 11.23 5.19
N LEU A 118 -3.18 9.93 5.29
CA LEU A 118 -4.46 9.33 5.65
C LEU A 118 -4.96 9.86 6.98
N LYS A 119 -4.10 9.88 7.99
CA LYS A 119 -4.46 10.33 9.33
C LYS A 119 -4.74 11.83 9.34
N SER A 120 -3.92 12.64 8.70
CA SER A 120 -4.07 14.08 8.72
C SER A 120 -5.22 14.56 7.83
N GLU A 121 -5.49 13.91 6.71
CA GLU A 121 -6.54 14.32 5.77
C GLU A 121 -7.91 13.67 6.05
N LEU A 122 -7.95 12.57 6.80
CA LEU A 122 -9.20 11.89 7.13
C LEU A 122 -9.40 11.78 8.64
N LEU A 123 -8.53 11.02 9.32
CA LEU A 123 -8.77 10.60 10.71
C LEU A 123 -8.88 11.78 11.68
N TYR A 124 -8.04 12.80 11.53
CA TYR A 124 -7.96 13.93 12.45
C TYR A 124 -8.83 15.14 12.04
N LEU A 125 -9.35 15.15 10.81
CA LEU A 125 -10.10 16.32 10.29
C LEU A 125 -11.57 16.31 10.60
N GLN A 126 -12.17 15.17 10.91
CA GLN A 126 -13.61 15.09 11.13
C GLN A 126 -13.95 14.11 12.22
N GLU A 127 -15.18 14.22 12.72
CA GLU A 127 -15.72 13.28 13.69
C GLU A 127 -16.52 12.20 12.98
N PHE A 128 -16.44 10.97 13.50
CA PHE A 128 -17.17 9.84 12.95
C PHE A 128 -18.22 9.37 13.95
N ARG A 129 -19.36 8.88 13.45
CA ARG A 129 -20.47 8.44 14.29
C ARG A 129 -20.28 7.03 14.83
N SER A 130 -19.50 6.20 14.11
CA SER A 130 -19.27 4.81 14.46
C SER A 130 -18.04 4.31 13.68
N MET A 131 -17.56 3.12 14.03
CA MET A 131 -16.48 2.48 13.25
C MET A 131 -16.97 2.15 11.84
N GLU A 132 -18.22 1.78 11.67
CA GLU A 132 -18.78 1.53 10.34
C GLU A 132 -18.82 2.79 9.48
N HIS A 133 -19.19 3.92 10.07
CA HIS A 133 -19.13 5.21 9.38
C HIS A 133 -17.69 5.52 8.96
N PHE A 134 -16.75 5.36 9.88
CA PHE A 134 -15.33 5.59 9.58
C PHE A 134 -14.86 4.69 8.45
N LYS A 135 -15.23 3.42 8.45
CA LYS A 135 -14.81 2.47 7.42
C LYS A 135 -15.30 2.87 6.03
N LEU A 136 -16.55 3.35 5.92
CA LEU A 136 -17.08 3.86 4.66
C LEU A 136 -16.31 5.09 4.19
N GLU A 137 -16.01 6.01 5.09
CA GLU A 137 -15.23 7.22 4.78
C GLU A 137 -13.80 6.87 4.41
N LEU A 138 -13.22 5.84 5.02
CA LEU A 138 -11.89 5.36 4.68
C LEU A 138 -11.85 4.83 3.24
N ILE A 139 -12.82 4.01 2.86
CA ILE A 139 -12.91 3.48 1.49
C ILE A 139 -13.05 4.63 0.49
N GLU A 140 -13.88 5.61 0.79
CA GLU A 140 -14.05 6.80 -0.05
C GLU A 140 -12.76 7.62 -0.14
N TYR A 141 -12.04 7.76 0.99
CA TYR A 141 -10.76 8.47 1.00
C TYR A 141 -9.72 7.77 0.14
N LEU A 142 -9.64 6.43 0.21
CA LEU A 142 -8.66 5.67 -0.57
C LEU A 142 -8.93 5.81 -2.07
N ASP A 143 -10.20 5.85 -2.47
CA ASP A 143 -10.57 6.14 -3.86
C ASP A 143 -10.16 7.56 -4.25
N TYR A 144 -10.44 8.54 -3.39
CA TYR A 144 -10.05 9.93 -3.60
C TYR A 144 -8.53 10.06 -3.74
N TYR A 145 -7.78 9.44 -2.83
CA TYR A 145 -6.32 9.49 -2.86
C TYR A 145 -5.79 9.00 -4.20
N ASN A 146 -6.30 7.88 -4.67
CA ASN A 146 -5.78 7.20 -5.85
C ASN A 146 -6.19 7.88 -7.16
N ASN A 147 -7.41 8.40 -7.23
CA ASN A 147 -8.01 8.82 -8.49
C ASN A 147 -8.28 10.32 -8.61
N ARG A 148 -8.32 11.06 -7.50
CA ARG A 148 -8.73 12.47 -7.51
C ARG A 148 -7.77 13.42 -6.81
N ARG A 149 -6.96 12.91 -5.86
CA ARG A 149 -6.04 13.75 -5.11
C ARG A 149 -4.88 14.18 -5.98
N ILE A 150 -4.64 15.50 -6.08
CA ILE A 150 -3.61 16.09 -6.93
C ILE A 150 -2.28 16.15 -6.19
N LYS A 151 -1.20 15.74 -6.84
CA LYS A 151 0.17 15.87 -6.33
C LYS A 151 1.03 16.62 -7.33
N ALA A 152 1.68 17.70 -6.90
CA ALA A 152 2.53 18.52 -7.76
C ALA A 152 3.67 17.71 -8.39
N LYS A 153 4.31 16.82 -7.62
CA LYS A 153 5.42 15.99 -8.12
C LYS A 153 4.99 14.96 -9.17
N LEU A 154 3.69 14.74 -9.35
CA LEU A 154 3.13 13.86 -10.37
C LEU A 154 2.48 14.67 -11.50
N LYS A 155 3.04 15.83 -11.84
CA LYS A 155 2.53 16.74 -12.87
C LYS A 155 1.11 17.26 -12.56
N GLY A 156 0.77 17.38 -11.27
CA GLY A 156 -0.57 17.79 -10.85
C GLY A 156 -1.63 16.73 -11.08
N LEU A 157 -1.25 15.45 -11.24
CA LEU A 157 -2.19 14.36 -11.48
C LEU A 157 -2.38 13.50 -10.23
N PRO A 158 -3.56 12.90 -10.05
CA PRO A 158 -3.73 11.85 -9.05
C PRO A 158 -2.82 10.65 -9.36
N PRO A 159 -2.40 9.88 -8.32
CA PRO A 159 -1.45 8.78 -8.51
C PRO A 159 -1.83 7.75 -9.57
N ALA A 160 -3.08 7.29 -9.58
CA ALA A 160 -3.51 6.26 -10.54
C ALA A 160 -3.53 6.79 -11.96
N ILE A 161 -3.88 8.06 -12.18
CA ILE A 161 -3.89 8.68 -13.50
C ILE A 161 -2.46 8.85 -14.00
N HIS A 162 -1.53 9.29 -13.16
CA HIS A 162 -0.12 9.39 -13.49
C HIS A 162 0.45 8.02 -13.90
N ARG A 163 0.12 6.99 -13.14
CA ARG A 163 0.51 5.60 -13.44
C ARG A 163 -0.03 5.16 -14.80
N GLN A 164 -1.31 5.41 -15.07
CA GLN A 164 -1.95 5.01 -16.31
C GLN A 164 -1.29 5.67 -17.52
N GLN A 165 -0.96 6.94 -17.42
CA GLN A 165 -0.25 7.65 -18.48
C GLN A 165 1.15 7.07 -18.72
N ALA A 166 1.86 6.72 -17.66
CA ALA A 166 3.19 6.11 -17.76
C ALA A 166 3.13 4.74 -18.46
N LEU A 167 2.10 3.93 -18.15
CA LEU A 167 1.90 2.62 -18.79
C LEU A 167 1.54 2.77 -20.27
N SER A 168 0.77 3.79 -20.62
CA SER A 168 0.37 4.03 -22.00
C SER A 168 1.52 4.56 -22.86
N ALA A 169 2.52 5.21 -22.25
CA ALA A 169 3.67 5.75 -22.94
C ALA A 169 4.81 4.73 -23.13
N ALA A 170 4.70 3.59 -22.45
CA ALA A 170 5.77 2.57 -22.45
C ALA A 170 5.74 1.69 -23.70
#